data_4c6d86c79e2f37aed08a996ecbfb0982
#
_entry.id   4c6d86c79e2f37aed08a996ecbfb0982
#
_cell.length_a   1.000
_cell.length_b   1.000
_cell.length_c   1.000
_cell.angle_alpha   90.00
_cell.angle_beta   90.00
_cell.angle_gamma   90.00
#
_symmetry.space_group_name_H-M   'P 1'
#
loop_
_entity.id
_entity.type
_entity.pdbx_description
1 polymer ?
#
loop_
_entity_poly.entity_id
_entity_poly.type
_entity_poly.pdbx_seq_one_letter_code
_entity_poly.pdbx_strand_id
1 'polypeptide(L)'
;TPPPPPPTNTIRSSSAASDVYKRQSQQTLPKILQSAGYQTAMIGKWHLKSEPTGFDYWRVLPGQGHYYQPDFRMPGGEVRLQGYVTDVITDLALDWLSEGRDPEKPFLLMYQHKAPHREWLPSQDHMDTFMDAPLPEPETLFDDYAGRGRAAAEAEMRISDHMGLSNDNKVPPEQVEAMGHEEFQDWYASNYRFSRKRMSEEERQNWDAVYGPLMEEFEAADPRGDELTRWKFQRYLQDYLASIASVDDNVGRLLDYLDESGLSDNTIVVYTSDQGFYLGEHGWFDKRFMYEESFRTPLMVRWPGKVAPGSVNRDLVQNLDFAPTLLEAAGVAVPGDMQGISAVPLLLGQGGEWRQALYYHYYEYPGYHSVKRHYGIATKRYKLMHFYYDVDEWELYDLEADPQEMNSVYG
;
A
#
# COMPACT_ATOMS: atom_id res chain seq x y z
N THR A 1 24.37 -8.99 28.07
CA THR A 1 24.50 -7.92 27.06
C THR A 1 23.66 -8.31 25.87
N PRO A 2 22.75 -7.44 25.40
CA PRO A 2 22.00 -7.73 24.21
C PRO A 2 22.94 -8.02 23.03
N PRO A 3 22.56 -8.89 22.08
CA PRO A 3 23.39 -9.16 20.92
C PRO A 3 23.64 -7.85 20.16
N PRO A 4 24.82 -7.70 19.52
CA PRO A 4 25.09 -6.52 18.72
C PRO A 4 24.02 -6.39 17.62
N PRO A 5 23.64 -5.16 17.26
CA PRO A 5 22.68 -4.96 16.18
C PRO A 5 23.20 -5.65 14.93
N PRO A 6 22.31 -6.28 14.15
CA PRO A 6 22.71 -6.93 12.90
C PRO A 6 23.38 -5.93 11.98
N PRO A 7 24.27 -6.39 11.09
CA PRO A 7 24.99 -5.49 10.19
C PRO A 7 24.00 -4.65 9.36
N THR A 8 24.39 -3.41 9.08
CA THR A 8 23.60 -2.32 8.51
C THR A 8 22.93 -2.59 7.13
N ASN A 9 22.94 -3.82 6.66
CA ASN A 9 22.33 -4.26 5.40
C ASN A 9 20.94 -4.92 5.59
N THR A 10 20.35 -4.80 6.75
CA THR A 10 19.06 -5.42 7.05
C THR A 10 17.90 -4.69 6.35
N ILE A 11 17.00 -5.49 5.82
CA ILE A 11 15.77 -5.11 5.14
C ILE A 11 15.02 -4.06 5.92
N ARG A 12 14.66 -3.01 5.25
CA ARG A 12 13.78 -1.97 5.75
C ARG A 12 12.46 -2.06 5.02
N SER A 13 11.35 -2.12 5.76
CA SER A 13 9.99 -1.92 5.26
C SER A 13 9.85 -0.56 4.55
N SER A 14 8.66 -0.11 4.23
CA SER A 14 8.38 1.14 3.51
C SER A 14 9.16 2.39 3.97
N SER A 15 9.67 2.42 5.21
CA SER A 15 10.63 3.42 5.68
C SER A 15 12.03 3.30 5.06
N ALA A 16 12.32 2.20 4.36
CA ALA A 16 13.54 2.03 3.58
C ALA A 16 13.74 3.06 2.46
N ALA A 17 12.70 3.76 2.07
CA ALA A 17 12.78 4.86 1.12
C ALA A 17 13.85 5.89 1.48
N SER A 18 14.10 6.13 2.76
CA SER A 18 15.09 7.12 3.21
C SER A 18 16.55 6.69 3.00
N ASP A 19 16.83 5.38 2.94
CA ASP A 19 18.19 4.86 2.75
C ASP A 19 18.53 4.54 1.30
N VAL A 20 17.55 4.20 0.48
CA VAL A 20 17.71 4.09 -0.97
C VAL A 20 18.19 5.43 -1.56
N TYR A 21 17.78 6.54 -0.96
CA TYR A 21 18.23 7.87 -1.31
C TYR A 21 19.77 8.04 -1.31
N LYS A 22 20.48 7.34 -0.42
CA LYS A 22 21.94 7.42 -0.31
C LYS A 22 22.68 6.41 -1.21
N ARG A 23 21.97 5.52 -1.91
CA ARG A 23 22.56 4.36 -2.61
C ARG A 23 22.18 4.26 -4.08
N GLN A 24 22.08 5.38 -4.81
CA GLN A 24 21.83 5.36 -6.26
C GLN A 24 22.90 4.58 -7.06
N SER A 25 24.08 4.38 -6.49
CA SER A 25 25.12 3.51 -7.06
C SER A 25 24.84 2.01 -6.88
N GLN A 26 23.87 1.64 -6.04
CA GLN A 26 23.55 0.24 -5.80
C GLN A 26 22.88 -0.39 -7.02
N GLN A 27 23.16 -1.66 -7.27
CA GLN A 27 22.46 -2.46 -8.26
C GLN A 27 21.01 -2.65 -7.85
N THR A 28 20.11 -2.41 -8.79
CA THR A 28 18.66 -2.60 -8.62
C THR A 28 18.12 -3.44 -9.77
N LEU A 29 16.98 -4.08 -9.58
CA LEU A 29 16.31 -4.87 -10.62
C LEU A 29 16.24 -4.14 -11.98
N PRO A 30 15.72 -2.88 -12.06
CA PRO A 30 15.64 -2.20 -13.35
C PRO A 30 17.01 -1.95 -13.99
N LYS A 31 18.05 -1.60 -13.22
CA LYS A 31 19.42 -1.41 -13.77
C LYS A 31 20.01 -2.69 -14.36
N ILE A 32 19.78 -3.81 -13.68
CA ILE A 32 20.26 -5.11 -14.12
C ILE A 32 19.56 -5.54 -15.40
N LEU A 33 18.22 -5.42 -15.44
CA LEU A 33 17.43 -5.75 -16.63
C LEU A 33 17.76 -4.81 -17.79
N GLN A 34 17.94 -3.51 -17.56
CA GLN A 34 18.38 -2.55 -18.57
C GLN A 34 19.74 -2.95 -19.17
N SER A 35 20.68 -3.37 -18.31
CA SER A 35 22.01 -3.87 -18.76
C SER A 35 21.92 -5.18 -19.54
N ALA A 36 20.84 -5.95 -19.33
CA ALA A 36 20.54 -7.17 -20.07
C ALA A 36 19.73 -6.94 -21.36
N GLY A 37 19.49 -5.68 -21.73
CA GLY A 37 18.83 -5.29 -22.98
C GLY A 37 17.32 -5.08 -22.88
N TYR A 38 16.75 -5.11 -21.66
CA TYR A 38 15.36 -4.75 -21.42
C TYR A 38 15.17 -3.23 -21.52
N GLN A 39 14.04 -2.81 -22.06
CA GLN A 39 13.53 -1.46 -21.84
C GLN A 39 12.78 -1.39 -20.50
N THR A 40 13.00 -0.33 -19.75
CA THR A 40 12.52 -0.21 -18.39
C THR A 40 11.69 1.06 -18.22
N ALA A 41 10.50 0.93 -17.66
CA ALA A 41 9.62 2.05 -17.35
C ALA A 41 9.15 2.03 -15.89
N MET A 42 9.03 3.24 -15.31
CA MET A 42 8.45 3.48 -13.99
C MET A 42 7.35 4.52 -14.09
N ILE A 43 6.12 4.15 -13.79
CA ILE A 43 4.96 5.03 -13.91
C ILE A 43 4.14 4.97 -12.61
N GLY A 44 3.88 6.13 -12.02
CA GLY A 44 3.06 6.28 -10.84
C GLY A 44 3.82 6.60 -9.57
N LYS A 45 3.44 6.01 -8.44
CA LYS A 45 4.00 6.35 -7.12
C LYS A 45 5.42 5.83 -6.95
N TRP A 46 6.35 6.75 -6.70
CA TRP A 46 7.77 6.45 -6.48
C TRP A 46 8.21 6.64 -5.02
N HIS A 47 7.85 7.75 -4.41
CA HIS A 47 8.06 8.14 -3.01
C HIS A 47 9.51 7.98 -2.46
N LEU A 48 10.52 7.87 -3.33
CA LEU A 48 11.92 7.71 -2.91
C LEU A 48 12.71 9.04 -2.84
N LYS A 49 12.07 10.19 -3.02
CA LYS A 49 12.66 11.55 -3.01
C LYS A 49 13.70 11.82 -4.10
N SER A 50 14.46 10.81 -4.55
CA SER A 50 15.40 10.89 -5.66
C SER A 50 14.71 10.63 -7.00
N GLU A 51 15.34 11.05 -8.10
CA GLU A 51 14.89 10.64 -9.42
C GLU A 51 15.08 9.14 -9.64
N PRO A 52 14.17 8.49 -10.38
CA PRO A 52 14.33 7.09 -10.74
C PRO A 52 15.61 6.86 -11.55
N THR A 53 16.35 5.80 -11.23
CA THR A 53 17.55 5.39 -11.95
C THR A 53 17.43 3.95 -12.44
N GLY A 54 17.93 3.66 -13.64
CA GLY A 54 17.80 2.37 -14.29
C GLY A 54 16.46 2.23 -15.03
N PHE A 55 15.86 3.35 -15.39
CA PHE A 55 14.65 3.41 -16.21
C PHE A 55 14.91 4.27 -17.44
N ASP A 56 14.50 3.77 -18.61
CA ASP A 56 14.55 4.49 -19.88
C ASP A 56 13.41 5.52 -19.98
N TYR A 57 12.29 5.19 -19.35
CA TYR A 57 11.12 6.07 -19.24
C TYR A 57 10.64 6.12 -17.79
N TRP A 58 10.29 7.31 -17.31
CA TRP A 58 9.63 7.42 -16.03
C TRP A 58 8.75 8.68 -15.94
N ARG A 59 7.59 8.49 -15.29
CA ARG A 59 6.68 9.55 -14.87
C ARG A 59 6.17 9.21 -13.47
N VAL A 60 6.62 9.97 -12.48
CA VAL A 60 6.38 9.61 -11.08
C VAL A 60 5.73 10.72 -10.29
N LEU A 61 4.82 10.34 -9.39
CA LEU A 61 4.16 11.26 -8.51
C LEU A 61 5.15 11.86 -7.50
N PRO A 62 5.19 13.20 -7.31
CA PRO A 62 5.97 13.81 -6.25
C PRO A 62 5.36 13.47 -4.88
N GLY A 63 6.19 13.07 -3.91
CA GLY A 63 5.75 12.70 -2.57
C GLY A 63 4.68 11.60 -2.57
N GLN A 64 3.55 11.86 -1.94
CA GLN A 64 2.41 10.93 -1.90
C GLN A 64 1.51 11.01 -3.15
N GLY A 65 1.68 12.03 -3.98
CA GLY A 65 0.78 12.31 -5.10
C GLY A 65 -0.59 12.86 -4.68
N HIS A 66 -1.39 13.24 -5.67
CA HIS A 66 -2.76 13.73 -5.49
C HIS A 66 -3.72 12.90 -6.32
N TYR A 67 -4.92 12.67 -5.81
CA TYR A 67 -5.94 11.88 -6.49
C TYR A 67 -6.50 12.58 -7.73
N TYR A 68 -6.77 13.88 -7.63
CA TYR A 68 -7.31 14.68 -8.73
C TYR A 68 -6.24 15.61 -9.29
N GLN A 69 -6.21 15.76 -10.61
CA GLN A 69 -5.26 16.60 -11.35
C GLN A 69 -3.81 16.37 -10.89
N PRO A 70 -3.28 15.13 -10.95
CA PRO A 70 -1.99 14.79 -10.37
C PRO A 70 -0.84 15.55 -11.02
N ASP A 71 0.14 15.91 -10.20
CA ASP A 71 1.44 16.38 -10.68
C ASP A 71 2.35 15.17 -10.90
N PHE A 72 3.12 15.18 -12.00
CA PHE A 72 4.12 14.17 -12.33
C PHE A 72 5.48 14.80 -12.53
N ARG A 73 6.50 14.23 -11.90
CA ARG A 73 7.90 14.49 -12.22
C ARG A 73 8.33 13.57 -13.34
N MET A 74 9.16 14.12 -14.24
CA MET A 74 9.71 13.42 -15.40
C MET A 74 11.08 14.02 -15.75
N PRO A 75 11.88 13.40 -16.65
CA PRO A 75 13.09 14.05 -17.16
C PRO A 75 12.80 15.44 -17.70
N GLY A 76 13.48 16.44 -17.16
CA GLY A 76 13.32 17.83 -17.58
C GLY A 76 12.31 18.66 -16.81
N GLY A 77 11.56 18.10 -15.85
CA GLY A 77 10.68 18.92 -15.01
C GLY A 77 9.49 18.21 -14.41
N GLU A 78 8.47 19.01 -14.12
CA GLU A 78 7.21 18.55 -13.54
C GLU A 78 6.04 19.08 -14.37
N VAL A 79 5.00 18.27 -14.50
CA VAL A 79 3.78 18.59 -15.25
C VAL A 79 2.55 18.19 -14.45
N ARG A 80 1.51 19.03 -14.50
CA ARG A 80 0.18 18.66 -14.00
C ARG A 80 -0.65 18.07 -15.14
N LEU A 81 -1.18 16.88 -14.92
CA LEU A 81 -2.10 16.22 -15.85
C LEU A 81 -3.53 16.33 -15.34
N GLN A 82 -4.49 16.44 -16.27
CA GLN A 82 -5.91 16.50 -15.94
C GLN A 82 -6.45 15.09 -15.73
N GLY A 83 -7.40 14.94 -14.81
CA GLY A 83 -8.12 13.72 -14.56
C GLY A 83 -7.81 13.08 -13.20
N TYR A 84 -8.33 11.89 -13.02
CA TYR A 84 -8.13 11.08 -11.81
C TYR A 84 -6.81 10.30 -11.90
N VAL A 85 -6.07 10.25 -10.81
CA VAL A 85 -4.68 9.76 -10.80
C VAL A 85 -4.53 8.33 -11.29
N THR A 86 -5.49 7.45 -10.97
CA THR A 86 -5.43 6.03 -11.36
C THR A 86 -5.58 5.88 -12.86
N ASP A 87 -6.50 6.63 -13.47
CA ASP A 87 -6.70 6.66 -14.92
C ASP A 87 -5.49 7.24 -15.64
N VAL A 88 -4.99 8.37 -15.15
CA VAL A 88 -3.80 9.04 -15.72
C VAL A 88 -2.56 8.14 -15.69
N ILE A 89 -2.35 7.39 -14.59
CA ILE A 89 -1.24 6.42 -14.50
C ILE A 89 -1.41 5.33 -15.55
N THR A 90 -2.65 4.86 -15.76
CA THR A 90 -2.97 3.81 -16.74
C THR A 90 -2.80 4.32 -18.17
N ASP A 91 -3.30 5.51 -18.49
CA ASP A 91 -3.13 6.13 -19.80
C ASP A 91 -1.63 6.26 -20.15
N LEU A 92 -0.83 6.76 -19.23
CA LEU A 92 0.63 6.85 -19.42
C LEU A 92 1.29 5.47 -19.61
N ALA A 93 0.79 4.43 -18.95
CA ALA A 93 1.30 3.07 -19.10
C ALA A 93 0.92 2.47 -20.48
N LEU A 94 -0.32 2.69 -20.90
CA LEU A 94 -0.81 2.24 -22.21
C LEU A 94 -0.12 2.99 -23.36
N ASP A 95 0.06 4.30 -23.24
CA ASP A 95 0.82 5.12 -24.21
C ASP A 95 2.26 4.59 -24.35
N TRP A 96 2.91 4.30 -23.22
CA TRP A 96 4.27 3.77 -23.26
C TRP A 96 4.32 2.37 -23.90
N LEU A 97 3.39 1.50 -23.58
CA LEU A 97 3.33 0.15 -24.13
C LEU A 97 3.06 0.14 -25.63
N SER A 98 2.18 1.06 -26.12
CA SER A 98 1.77 1.12 -27.52
C SER A 98 2.75 1.85 -28.41
N GLU A 99 3.28 3.00 -27.98
CA GLU A 99 4.03 3.93 -28.83
C GLU A 99 5.40 4.27 -28.24
N GLY A 100 5.60 4.14 -26.92
CA GLY A 100 6.78 4.63 -26.22
C GLY A 100 7.96 3.67 -26.17
N ARG A 101 7.76 2.37 -26.47
CA ARG A 101 8.80 1.34 -26.42
C ARG A 101 9.17 0.82 -27.81
N ASP A 102 10.34 0.24 -27.90
CA ASP A 102 10.78 -0.54 -29.08
C ASP A 102 10.11 -1.94 -28.98
N PRO A 103 9.24 -2.33 -29.94
CA PRO A 103 8.53 -3.60 -29.89
C PRO A 103 9.46 -4.84 -29.98
N GLU A 104 10.68 -4.67 -30.51
CA GLU A 104 11.66 -5.75 -30.66
C GLU A 104 12.43 -6.05 -29.38
N LYS A 105 12.29 -5.23 -28.32
CA LYS A 105 12.99 -5.41 -27.06
C LYS A 105 12.05 -5.93 -25.96
N PRO A 106 12.56 -6.79 -25.07
CA PRO A 106 11.84 -7.14 -23.87
C PRO A 106 11.70 -5.91 -22.95
N PHE A 107 10.70 -5.93 -22.07
CA PHE A 107 10.44 -4.79 -21.19
C PHE A 107 10.20 -5.16 -19.73
N LEU A 108 10.48 -4.20 -18.84
CA LEU A 108 10.00 -4.13 -17.47
C LEU A 108 9.14 -2.88 -17.33
N LEU A 109 7.88 -3.03 -16.96
CA LEU A 109 7.01 -1.94 -16.55
C LEU A 109 6.70 -2.04 -15.04
N MET A 110 7.12 -1.05 -14.27
CA MET A 110 6.67 -0.84 -12.90
C MET A 110 5.50 0.15 -12.93
N TYR A 111 4.28 -0.39 -12.77
CA TYR A 111 3.00 0.31 -12.83
C TYR A 111 2.45 0.40 -11.41
N GLN A 112 2.58 1.57 -10.77
CA GLN A 112 2.39 1.74 -9.33
C GLN A 112 1.36 2.82 -9.03
N HIS A 113 0.17 2.41 -8.58
CA HIS A 113 -0.90 3.33 -8.22
C HIS A 113 -0.63 4.05 -6.88
N LYS A 114 -1.23 5.26 -6.74
CA LYS A 114 -1.36 5.93 -5.46
C LYS A 114 -2.43 5.28 -4.58
N ALA A 115 -3.56 4.92 -5.19
CA ALA A 115 -4.65 4.24 -4.50
C ALA A 115 -4.22 2.85 -4.03
N PRO A 116 -4.67 2.37 -2.86
CA PRO A 116 -5.58 3.03 -1.92
C PRO A 116 -4.88 3.75 -0.75
N HIS A 117 -3.81 4.50 -0.98
CA HIS A 117 -3.18 5.29 0.09
C HIS A 117 -4.12 6.41 0.57
N ARG A 118 -4.09 6.72 1.89
CA ARG A 118 -4.78 7.88 2.48
C ARG A 118 -4.59 9.11 1.57
N GLU A 119 -5.55 9.86 1.22
CA GLU A 119 -6.83 10.20 1.86
C GLU A 119 -8.09 9.55 1.24
N TRP A 120 -7.95 8.48 0.48
CA TRP A 120 -9.03 7.68 -0.12
C TRP A 120 -10.11 8.55 -0.82
N LEU A 121 -9.72 9.25 -1.86
CA LEU A 121 -10.66 10.01 -2.68
C LEU A 121 -11.06 9.13 -3.89
N PRO A 122 -12.31 8.66 -3.96
CA PRO A 122 -12.78 7.85 -5.07
C PRO A 122 -12.75 8.60 -6.40
N SER A 123 -12.72 7.87 -7.52
CA SER A 123 -13.01 8.44 -8.84
C SER A 123 -14.48 8.86 -8.94
N GLN A 124 -14.78 9.68 -9.93
CA GLN A 124 -16.15 10.14 -10.17
C GLN A 124 -17.14 8.98 -10.39
N ASP A 125 -16.68 7.91 -11.05
CA ASP A 125 -17.49 6.75 -11.40
C ASP A 125 -17.77 5.80 -10.23
N HIS A 126 -17.03 5.94 -9.13
CA HIS A 126 -17.12 5.02 -8.00
C HIS A 126 -17.51 5.66 -6.66
N MET A 127 -17.81 6.98 -6.62
CA MET A 127 -18.07 7.68 -5.36
C MET A 127 -19.18 7.06 -4.51
N ASP A 128 -20.21 6.48 -5.14
CA ASP A 128 -21.40 5.93 -4.49
C ASP A 128 -21.47 4.40 -4.49
N THR A 129 -20.50 3.73 -5.14
CA THR A 129 -20.54 2.27 -5.41
C THR A 129 -20.80 1.41 -4.18
N PHE A 130 -20.33 1.82 -3.00
CA PHE A 130 -20.42 1.04 -1.76
C PHE A 130 -21.31 1.69 -0.70
N MET A 131 -22.22 2.61 -1.08
CA MET A 131 -23.04 3.36 -0.14
C MET A 131 -24.41 2.74 0.16
N ASP A 132 -24.88 1.79 -0.65
CA ASP A 132 -26.25 1.25 -0.57
C ASP A 132 -26.51 0.40 0.69
N ALA A 133 -25.48 -0.15 1.31
CA ALA A 133 -25.61 -1.00 2.48
C ALA A 133 -24.42 -0.88 3.44
N PRO A 134 -24.62 -1.08 4.74
CA PRO A 134 -23.51 -1.10 5.69
C PRO A 134 -22.51 -2.23 5.37
N LEU A 135 -21.24 -1.92 5.45
CA LEU A 135 -20.14 -2.88 5.29
C LEU A 135 -19.93 -3.63 6.63
N PRO A 136 -19.49 -4.91 6.57
CA PRO A 136 -19.28 -5.69 7.78
C PRO A 136 -18.23 -5.06 8.69
N GLU A 137 -18.54 -4.96 9.98
CA GLU A 137 -17.60 -4.49 11.00
C GLU A 137 -16.71 -5.67 11.45
N PRO A 138 -15.39 -5.48 11.60
CA PRO A 138 -14.55 -6.48 12.23
C PRO A 138 -14.90 -6.62 13.71
N GLU A 139 -14.85 -7.84 14.25
CA GLU A 139 -15.14 -8.10 15.66
C GLU A 139 -14.21 -7.30 16.60
N THR A 140 -13.05 -6.90 16.11
CA THR A 140 -12.01 -6.18 16.85
C THR A 140 -12.07 -4.66 16.67
N LEU A 141 -13.15 -4.09 16.07
CA LEU A 141 -13.31 -2.64 15.87
C LEU A 141 -13.22 -1.84 17.19
N PHE A 142 -13.68 -2.42 18.28
CA PHE A 142 -13.65 -1.81 19.62
C PHE A 142 -12.68 -2.54 20.55
N ASP A 143 -11.49 -2.86 20.04
CA ASP A 143 -10.44 -3.50 20.81
C ASP A 143 -9.95 -2.59 21.95
N ASP A 144 -9.86 -3.15 23.14
CA ASP A 144 -9.36 -2.47 24.35
C ASP A 144 -7.87 -2.69 24.60
N TYR A 145 -7.22 -3.46 23.70
CA TYR A 145 -5.81 -3.85 23.76
C TYR A 145 -5.42 -4.67 24.99
N ALA A 146 -6.39 -5.23 25.72
CA ALA A 146 -6.12 -6.16 26.78
C ALA A 146 -5.41 -7.42 26.24
N GLY A 147 -4.49 -7.98 27.03
CA GLY A 147 -3.73 -9.17 26.61
C GLY A 147 -2.51 -8.89 25.72
N ARG A 148 -2.21 -7.62 25.43
CA ARG A 148 -1.03 -7.15 24.68
C ARG A 148 -0.23 -6.13 25.45
N GLY A 149 0.95 -5.78 24.92
CA GLY A 149 1.81 -4.76 25.47
C GLY A 149 1.31 -3.33 25.24
N ARG A 150 2.00 -2.36 25.85
CA ARG A 150 1.71 -0.92 25.70
C ARG A 150 1.83 -0.41 24.28
N ALA A 151 2.65 -1.07 23.44
CA ALA A 151 2.87 -0.65 22.07
C ALA A 151 1.55 -0.55 21.27
N ALA A 152 0.65 -1.51 21.43
CA ALA A 152 -0.66 -1.52 20.77
C ALA A 152 -1.56 -0.37 21.27
N ALA A 153 -1.64 -0.18 22.59
CA ALA A 153 -2.50 0.84 23.20
C ALA A 153 -2.04 2.28 22.93
N GLU A 154 -0.72 2.49 22.76
CA GLU A 154 -0.13 3.81 22.55
C GLU A 154 -0.02 4.22 21.08
N ALA A 155 -0.39 3.36 20.13
CA ALA A 155 -0.38 3.71 18.72
C ALA A 155 -1.49 4.70 18.35
N GLU A 156 -1.12 5.72 17.58
CA GLU A 156 -2.02 6.80 17.14
C GLU A 156 -2.68 6.46 15.79
N MET A 157 -3.34 5.29 15.74
CA MET A 157 -4.00 4.76 14.54
C MET A 157 -5.47 4.39 14.77
N ARG A 158 -6.06 4.72 15.93
CA ARG A 158 -7.45 4.36 16.21
C ARG A 158 -8.41 5.19 15.37
N ILE A 159 -9.42 4.51 14.79
CA ILE A 159 -10.50 5.15 14.04
C ILE A 159 -11.25 6.13 14.95
N SER A 160 -11.49 5.75 16.22
CA SER A 160 -12.17 6.61 17.20
C SER A 160 -11.50 7.97 17.35
N ASP A 161 -10.20 7.99 17.62
CA ASP A 161 -9.49 9.15 18.13
C ASP A 161 -8.62 9.86 17.09
N HIS A 162 -8.03 9.11 16.14
CA HIS A 162 -6.95 9.62 15.28
C HIS A 162 -7.35 9.79 13.81
N MET A 163 -8.46 9.17 13.39
CA MET A 163 -9.00 9.35 12.04
C MET A 163 -9.72 10.70 11.95
N GLY A 164 -9.34 11.51 10.96
CA GLY A 164 -9.90 12.84 10.75
C GLY A 164 -11.31 12.81 10.16
N LEU A 165 -12.20 13.65 10.68
CA LEU A 165 -13.50 13.86 10.08
C LEU A 165 -13.39 14.54 8.72
N SER A 166 -12.58 15.60 8.62
CA SER A 166 -12.44 16.32 7.36
C SER A 166 -11.58 15.54 6.36
N ASN A 167 -10.35 15.19 6.75
CA ASN A 167 -9.40 14.58 5.83
C ASN A 167 -9.84 13.20 5.33
N ASP A 168 -10.30 12.36 6.26
CA ASP A 168 -10.54 10.95 5.98
C ASP A 168 -12.01 10.64 5.67
N ASN A 169 -12.94 11.31 6.37
CA ASN A 169 -14.37 11.06 6.26
C ASN A 169 -15.15 12.13 5.50
N LYS A 170 -14.46 13.12 4.93
CA LYS A 170 -15.00 14.15 4.01
C LYS A 170 -16.01 15.13 4.62
N VAL A 171 -16.10 15.21 5.95
CA VAL A 171 -16.92 16.24 6.60
C VAL A 171 -16.29 17.61 6.36
N PRO A 172 -17.04 18.61 5.87
CA PRO A 172 -16.52 19.96 5.70
C PRO A 172 -15.97 20.52 7.03
N PRO A 173 -14.77 21.13 7.05
CA PRO A 173 -14.17 21.63 8.29
C PRO A 173 -15.07 22.60 9.07
N GLU A 174 -15.85 23.41 8.36
CA GLU A 174 -16.80 24.36 8.93
C GLU A 174 -17.94 23.64 9.67
N GLN A 175 -18.36 22.48 9.17
CA GLN A 175 -19.38 21.64 9.81
C GLN A 175 -18.80 20.93 11.04
N VAL A 176 -17.56 20.40 10.96
CA VAL A 176 -16.87 19.83 12.12
C VAL A 176 -16.82 20.82 13.28
N GLU A 177 -16.42 22.07 13.00
CA GLU A 177 -16.35 23.15 13.98
C GLU A 177 -17.75 23.51 14.54
N ALA A 178 -18.74 23.68 13.66
CA ALA A 178 -20.10 24.04 14.05
C ALA A 178 -20.78 23.00 14.95
N MET A 179 -20.49 21.73 14.72
CA MET A 179 -20.98 20.61 15.52
C MET A 179 -20.18 20.38 16.81
N GLY A 180 -19.08 21.12 17.02
CA GLY A 180 -18.20 20.97 18.19
C GLY A 180 -17.44 19.63 18.24
N HIS A 181 -17.13 19.06 17.08
CA HIS A 181 -16.17 17.96 16.98
C HIS A 181 -14.74 18.49 16.94
N GLU A 182 -13.80 17.68 17.35
CA GLU A 182 -12.37 17.98 17.32
C GLU A 182 -11.65 17.13 16.27
N GLU A 183 -10.66 17.73 15.62
CA GLU A 183 -9.74 17.02 14.71
C GLU A 183 -8.45 16.68 15.46
N PHE A 184 -7.96 15.45 15.28
CA PHE A 184 -6.69 15.03 15.89
C PHE A 184 -5.48 15.82 15.38
N GLN A 185 -5.52 16.26 14.12
CA GLN A 185 -4.43 17.01 13.51
C GLN A 185 -4.92 18.30 12.87
N ASP A 186 -4.27 19.42 13.15
CA ASP A 186 -4.62 20.74 12.61
C ASP A 186 -4.60 20.81 11.08
N TRP A 187 -3.77 19.97 10.43
CA TRP A 187 -3.65 19.98 8.97
C TRP A 187 -4.79 19.27 8.24
N TYR A 188 -5.66 18.51 8.92
CA TYR A 188 -6.75 17.76 8.26
C TYR A 188 -7.67 18.69 7.47
N ALA A 189 -8.12 19.77 8.09
CA ALA A 189 -8.96 20.78 7.45
C ALA A 189 -8.28 21.43 6.22
N SER A 190 -6.99 21.73 6.33
CA SER A 190 -6.26 22.35 5.22
C SER A 190 -6.07 21.37 4.04
N ASN A 191 -5.84 20.08 4.32
CA ASN A 191 -5.71 19.07 3.29
C ASN A 191 -7.03 18.78 2.57
N TYR A 192 -8.15 18.74 3.30
CA TYR A 192 -9.49 18.64 2.71
C TYR A 192 -9.72 19.77 1.69
N ARG A 193 -9.50 21.05 2.11
CA ARG A 193 -9.68 22.20 1.24
C ARG A 193 -8.73 22.17 0.04
N PHE A 194 -7.49 21.72 0.25
CA PHE A 194 -6.50 21.59 -0.81
C PHE A 194 -6.92 20.54 -1.85
N SER A 195 -7.36 19.38 -1.42
CA SER A 195 -7.79 18.29 -2.32
C SER A 195 -9.02 18.70 -3.13
N ARG A 196 -10.01 19.35 -2.50
CA ARG A 196 -11.18 19.91 -3.22
C ARG A 196 -10.81 21.01 -4.22
N LYS A 197 -9.84 21.85 -3.90
CA LYS A 197 -9.36 22.91 -4.81
C LYS A 197 -8.70 22.33 -6.08
N ARG A 198 -8.18 21.11 -6.02
CA ARG A 198 -7.60 20.45 -7.19
C ARG A 198 -8.65 19.94 -8.17
N MET A 199 -9.86 19.68 -7.72
CA MET A 199 -10.98 19.23 -8.55
C MET A 199 -11.40 20.32 -9.54
N SER A 200 -11.84 19.94 -10.73
CA SER A 200 -12.54 20.81 -11.66
C SER A 200 -13.90 21.25 -11.08
N GLU A 201 -14.57 22.19 -11.72
CA GLU A 201 -15.91 22.62 -11.29
C GLU A 201 -16.93 21.47 -11.38
N GLU A 202 -16.88 20.68 -12.46
CA GLU A 202 -17.76 19.52 -12.65
C GLU A 202 -17.50 18.46 -11.59
N GLU A 203 -16.24 18.13 -11.32
CA GLU A 203 -15.87 17.16 -10.28
C GLU A 203 -16.33 17.60 -8.89
N ARG A 204 -16.27 18.90 -8.58
CA ARG A 204 -16.81 19.43 -7.33
C ARG A 204 -18.32 19.32 -7.23
N GLN A 205 -19.05 19.62 -8.33
CA GLN A 205 -20.51 19.50 -8.36
C GLN A 205 -20.95 18.04 -8.17
N ASN A 206 -20.29 17.09 -8.81
CA ASN A 206 -20.55 15.66 -8.63
C ASN A 206 -20.24 15.22 -7.21
N TRP A 207 -19.12 15.67 -6.67
CA TRP A 207 -18.75 15.44 -5.27
C TRP A 207 -19.84 15.94 -4.31
N ASP A 208 -20.29 17.18 -4.48
CA ASP A 208 -21.30 17.78 -3.60
C ASP A 208 -22.66 17.07 -3.75
N ALA A 209 -22.98 16.56 -4.92
CA ALA A 209 -24.19 15.78 -5.13
C ALA A 209 -24.20 14.44 -4.37
N VAL A 210 -23.03 13.79 -4.24
CA VAL A 210 -22.89 12.51 -3.53
C VAL A 210 -22.69 12.71 -2.03
N TYR A 211 -21.73 13.55 -1.64
CA TYR A 211 -21.36 13.70 -0.23
C TYR A 211 -22.25 14.71 0.53
N GLY A 212 -22.91 15.65 -0.16
CA GLY A 212 -23.80 16.63 0.49
C GLY A 212 -24.90 15.99 1.34
N PRO A 213 -25.74 15.10 0.79
CA PRO A 213 -26.76 14.40 1.55
C PRO A 213 -26.20 13.63 2.76
N LEU A 214 -25.05 12.96 2.60
CA LEU A 214 -24.40 12.23 3.69
C LEU A 214 -23.95 13.15 4.82
N MET A 215 -23.50 14.38 4.49
CA MET A 215 -23.09 15.36 5.49
C MET A 215 -24.30 15.99 6.20
N GLU A 216 -25.43 16.14 5.51
CA GLU A 216 -26.70 16.55 6.12
C GLU A 216 -27.22 15.48 7.10
N GLU A 217 -27.16 14.21 6.74
CA GLU A 217 -27.49 13.10 7.63
C GLU A 217 -26.56 13.03 8.84
N PHE A 218 -25.25 13.22 8.64
CA PHE A 218 -24.27 13.26 9.73
C PHE A 218 -24.56 14.40 10.71
N GLU A 219 -24.87 15.60 10.21
CA GLU A 219 -25.23 16.75 11.03
C GLU A 219 -26.52 16.50 11.84
N ALA A 220 -27.53 15.93 11.18
CA ALA A 220 -28.81 15.64 11.83
C ALA A 220 -28.69 14.54 12.90
N ALA A 221 -27.83 13.55 12.70
CA ALA A 221 -27.61 12.46 13.64
C ALA A 221 -26.68 12.84 14.79
N ASP A 222 -25.74 13.77 14.57
CA ASP A 222 -24.68 14.22 15.50
C ASP A 222 -24.06 13.06 16.30
N PRO A 223 -23.51 12.01 15.64
CA PRO A 223 -23.03 10.82 16.32
C PRO A 223 -21.84 11.12 17.23
N ARG A 224 -21.78 10.44 18.39
CA ARG A 224 -20.73 10.60 19.41
C ARG A 224 -20.27 9.22 19.90
N GLY A 225 -19.08 9.16 20.48
CA GLY A 225 -18.52 7.92 21.04
C GLY A 225 -18.50 6.76 20.03
N ASP A 226 -19.05 5.62 20.42
CA ASP A 226 -19.06 4.42 19.58
C ASP A 226 -19.87 4.60 18.28
N GLU A 227 -20.93 5.39 18.30
CA GLU A 227 -21.71 5.70 17.10
C GLU A 227 -20.86 6.48 16.08
N LEU A 228 -20.08 7.46 16.55
CA LEU A 228 -19.15 8.20 15.71
C LEU A 228 -18.04 7.27 15.15
N THR A 229 -17.52 6.38 15.97
CA THR A 229 -16.50 5.40 15.53
C THR A 229 -17.04 4.49 14.43
N ARG A 230 -18.27 3.97 14.57
CA ARG A 230 -18.93 3.18 13.52
C ARG A 230 -19.17 3.99 12.25
N TRP A 231 -19.62 5.22 12.39
CA TRP A 231 -19.83 6.11 11.24
C TRP A 231 -18.51 6.39 10.51
N LYS A 232 -17.44 6.74 11.23
CA LYS A 232 -16.11 6.92 10.65
C LYS A 232 -15.63 5.66 9.93
N PHE A 233 -15.78 4.49 10.54
CA PHE A 233 -15.42 3.20 9.95
C PHE A 233 -16.16 2.96 8.64
N GLN A 234 -17.49 3.12 8.61
CA GLN A 234 -18.30 2.92 7.41
C GLN A 234 -17.87 3.86 6.29
N ARG A 235 -17.71 5.15 6.56
CA ARG A 235 -17.27 6.13 5.57
C ARG A 235 -15.86 5.82 5.03
N TYR A 236 -14.95 5.53 5.93
CA TYR A 236 -13.58 5.14 5.59
C TYR A 236 -13.54 3.94 4.66
N LEU A 237 -14.23 2.87 5.03
CA LEU A 237 -14.20 1.63 4.27
C LEU A 237 -14.90 1.75 2.92
N GLN A 238 -16.00 2.50 2.83
CA GLN A 238 -16.69 2.79 1.57
C GLN A 238 -15.78 3.53 0.59
N ASP A 239 -15.12 4.59 1.02
CA ASP A 239 -14.22 5.37 0.18
C ASP A 239 -12.93 4.60 -0.17
N TYR A 240 -12.42 3.77 0.75
CA TYR A 240 -11.29 2.89 0.51
C TYR A 240 -11.60 1.89 -0.61
N LEU A 241 -12.72 1.18 -0.53
CA LEU A 241 -13.16 0.20 -1.54
C LEU A 241 -13.47 0.88 -2.88
N ALA A 242 -14.10 2.05 -2.86
CA ALA A 242 -14.35 2.84 -4.06
C ALA A 242 -13.05 3.27 -4.77
N SER A 243 -12.02 3.61 -4.00
CA SER A 243 -10.69 3.88 -4.55
C SER A 243 -10.05 2.64 -5.16
N ILE A 244 -10.29 1.45 -4.60
CA ILE A 244 -9.81 0.16 -5.14
C ILE A 244 -10.59 -0.22 -6.40
N ALA A 245 -11.89 0.02 -6.48
CA ALA A 245 -12.68 -0.24 -7.69
C ALA A 245 -12.08 0.47 -8.91
N SER A 246 -11.62 1.71 -8.73
CA SER A 246 -10.88 2.42 -9.79
C SER A 246 -9.56 1.74 -10.18
N VAL A 247 -8.87 1.10 -9.24
CA VAL A 247 -7.64 0.33 -9.55
C VAL A 247 -7.99 -0.94 -10.31
N ASP A 248 -9.06 -1.62 -9.93
CA ASP A 248 -9.53 -2.86 -10.58
C ASP A 248 -9.87 -2.60 -12.04
N ASP A 249 -10.67 -1.58 -12.34
CA ASP A 249 -10.99 -1.17 -13.72
C ASP A 249 -9.72 -0.89 -14.53
N ASN A 250 -8.79 -0.17 -13.95
CA ASN A 250 -7.55 0.23 -14.62
C ASN A 250 -6.57 -0.93 -14.82
N VAL A 251 -6.52 -1.88 -13.91
CA VAL A 251 -5.81 -3.15 -14.10
C VAL A 251 -6.48 -3.94 -15.23
N GLY A 252 -7.81 -3.97 -15.28
CA GLY A 252 -8.58 -4.54 -16.39
C GLY A 252 -8.16 -3.96 -17.73
N ARG A 253 -8.16 -2.64 -17.88
CA ARG A 253 -7.72 -1.93 -19.11
C ARG A 253 -6.31 -2.34 -19.55
N LEU A 254 -5.38 -2.47 -18.60
CA LEU A 254 -4.00 -2.89 -18.92
C LEU A 254 -3.96 -4.35 -19.40
N LEU A 255 -4.71 -5.24 -18.76
CA LEU A 255 -4.77 -6.65 -19.13
C LEU A 255 -5.42 -6.85 -20.49
N ASP A 256 -6.51 -6.14 -20.78
CA ASP A 256 -7.18 -6.14 -22.08
C ASP A 256 -6.21 -5.69 -23.19
N TYR A 257 -5.45 -4.62 -22.94
CA TYR A 257 -4.42 -4.18 -23.88
C TYR A 257 -3.37 -5.26 -24.16
N LEU A 258 -2.89 -5.97 -23.13
CA LEU A 258 -1.91 -7.04 -23.30
C LEU A 258 -2.49 -8.19 -24.15
N ASP A 259 -3.76 -8.51 -23.97
CA ASP A 259 -4.46 -9.54 -24.74
C ASP A 259 -4.68 -9.11 -26.19
N GLU A 260 -5.20 -7.91 -26.43
CA GLU A 260 -5.48 -7.35 -27.76
C GLU A 260 -4.21 -7.12 -28.59
N SER A 261 -3.10 -6.72 -27.95
CA SER A 261 -1.81 -6.49 -28.62
C SER A 261 -1.00 -7.77 -28.85
N GLY A 262 -1.49 -8.93 -28.35
CA GLY A 262 -0.76 -10.21 -28.43
C GLY A 262 0.46 -10.31 -27.52
N LEU A 263 0.63 -9.40 -26.57
CA LEU A 263 1.73 -9.41 -25.60
C LEU A 263 1.49 -10.40 -24.46
N SER A 264 0.24 -10.76 -24.21
CA SER A 264 -0.21 -11.53 -23.05
C SER A 264 0.54 -12.87 -22.90
N ASP A 265 0.75 -13.61 -23.99
CA ASP A 265 1.38 -14.93 -23.97
C ASP A 265 2.87 -14.89 -23.61
N ASN A 266 3.51 -13.72 -23.74
CA ASN A 266 4.94 -13.53 -23.43
C ASN A 266 5.20 -12.46 -22.36
N THR A 267 4.23 -12.22 -21.50
CA THR A 267 4.34 -11.25 -20.40
C THR A 267 4.04 -11.90 -19.06
N ILE A 268 4.97 -11.75 -18.12
CA ILE A 268 4.72 -12.08 -16.70
C ILE A 268 4.03 -10.87 -16.07
N VAL A 269 2.85 -11.09 -15.50
CA VAL A 269 2.14 -10.07 -14.74
C VAL A 269 2.22 -10.43 -13.25
N VAL A 270 2.69 -9.47 -12.43
CA VAL A 270 2.73 -9.60 -10.98
C VAL A 270 1.85 -8.50 -10.38
N TYR A 271 0.85 -8.89 -9.62
CA TYR A 271 0.03 -7.98 -8.81
C TYR A 271 0.38 -8.16 -7.34
N THR A 272 0.74 -7.07 -6.67
CA THR A 272 1.13 -7.09 -5.26
C THR A 272 0.99 -5.70 -4.63
N SER A 273 1.23 -5.60 -3.34
CA SER A 273 1.34 -4.34 -2.59
C SER A 273 2.68 -4.28 -1.85
N ASP A 274 3.10 -3.08 -1.49
CA ASP A 274 4.31 -2.84 -0.69
C ASP A 274 4.11 -3.20 0.80
N GLN A 275 2.87 -3.16 1.31
CA GLN A 275 2.47 -3.60 2.66
C GLN A 275 0.98 -3.93 2.70
N GLY A 276 0.55 -4.55 3.81
CA GLY A 276 -0.86 -4.70 4.16
C GLY A 276 -1.45 -3.41 4.75
N PHE A 277 -2.69 -3.50 5.27
CA PHE A 277 -3.41 -2.32 5.75
C PHE A 277 -4.52 -2.73 6.73
N TYR A 278 -4.72 -1.96 7.81
CA TYR A 278 -5.84 -2.17 8.73
C TYR A 278 -7.11 -1.53 8.18
N LEU A 279 -8.17 -2.30 8.13
CA LEU A 279 -9.49 -1.90 7.69
C LEU A 279 -10.51 -1.96 8.83
N GLY A 280 -10.09 -1.50 10.00
CA GLY A 280 -10.89 -1.50 11.23
C GLY A 280 -10.50 -2.58 12.22
N GLU A 281 -9.72 -3.60 11.81
CA GLU A 281 -9.20 -4.59 12.73
C GLU A 281 -8.36 -3.90 13.81
N HIS A 282 -8.47 -4.36 15.04
CA HIS A 282 -7.88 -3.74 16.24
C HIS A 282 -8.33 -2.29 16.48
N GLY A 283 -9.47 -1.86 15.87
CA GLY A 283 -9.91 -0.47 15.90
C GLY A 283 -9.01 0.48 15.08
N TRP A 284 -8.10 -0.03 14.28
CA TRP A 284 -7.07 0.75 13.58
C TRP A 284 -7.38 1.00 12.10
N PHE A 285 -6.71 1.99 11.59
CA PHE A 285 -6.50 2.27 10.17
C PHE A 285 -4.99 2.45 9.92
N ASP A 286 -4.57 2.50 8.63
CA ASP A 286 -3.17 2.59 8.24
C ASP A 286 -2.42 1.23 8.42
N LYS A 287 -1.13 1.19 8.78
CA LYS A 287 -0.23 0.03 8.75
C LYS A 287 0.90 0.21 9.77
N ARG A 288 1.97 -0.55 9.70
CA ARG A 288 3.29 -0.45 10.35
C ARG A 288 3.61 -1.55 11.34
N PHE A 289 2.66 -2.01 12.13
CA PHE A 289 2.90 -3.16 13.00
C PHE A 289 3.15 -4.44 12.19
N MET A 290 3.70 -5.44 12.85
CA MET A 290 3.91 -6.77 12.28
C MET A 290 2.68 -7.69 12.38
N TYR A 291 1.51 -7.19 12.83
CA TYR A 291 0.26 -7.97 12.80
C TYR A 291 -0.16 -8.29 11.37
N GLU A 292 -0.91 -9.38 11.18
CA GLU A 292 -1.21 -9.95 9.86
C GLU A 292 -1.76 -8.92 8.86
N GLU A 293 -2.66 -8.04 9.28
CA GLU A 293 -3.33 -7.07 8.40
C GLU A 293 -2.33 -6.10 7.77
N SER A 294 -1.30 -5.69 8.50
CA SER A 294 -0.24 -4.80 8.03
C SER A 294 0.93 -5.54 7.39
N PHE A 295 1.20 -6.77 7.82
CA PHE A 295 2.36 -7.56 7.42
C PHE A 295 2.12 -8.36 6.14
N ARG A 296 0.90 -8.87 5.97
CA ARG A 296 0.53 -9.71 4.83
C ARG A 296 0.07 -8.87 3.65
N THR A 297 0.58 -9.19 2.46
CA THR A 297 0.21 -8.53 1.21
C THR A 297 -0.34 -9.55 0.20
N PRO A 298 -1.21 -9.12 -0.74
CA PRO A 298 -1.55 -9.97 -1.86
C PRO A 298 -0.32 -10.22 -2.75
N LEU A 299 -0.24 -11.41 -3.31
CA LEU A 299 0.72 -11.73 -4.37
C LEU A 299 0.05 -12.66 -5.38
N MET A 300 -0.17 -12.17 -6.58
CA MET A 300 -0.70 -12.93 -7.70
C MET A 300 0.28 -12.86 -8.87
N VAL A 301 0.51 -14.00 -9.52
CA VAL A 301 1.44 -14.09 -10.66
C VAL A 301 0.75 -14.81 -11.81
N ARG A 302 0.66 -14.13 -12.96
CA ARG A 302 0.32 -14.74 -14.24
C ARG A 302 1.59 -14.95 -15.04
N TRP A 303 1.94 -16.20 -15.34
CA TRP A 303 3.07 -16.57 -16.19
C TRP A 303 2.62 -17.63 -17.18
N PRO A 304 2.18 -17.23 -18.38
CA PRO A 304 1.59 -18.11 -19.37
C PRO A 304 2.50 -19.27 -19.74
N GLY A 305 1.94 -20.47 -19.81
CA GLY A 305 2.67 -21.70 -20.15
C GLY A 305 3.66 -22.20 -19.08
N LYS A 306 3.78 -21.50 -17.94
CA LYS A 306 4.69 -21.85 -16.83
C LYS A 306 3.95 -22.07 -15.51
N VAL A 307 3.11 -21.13 -15.10
CA VAL A 307 2.33 -21.25 -13.85
C VAL A 307 0.95 -21.79 -14.18
N ALA A 308 0.53 -22.84 -13.47
CA ALA A 308 -0.79 -23.44 -13.68
C ALA A 308 -1.89 -22.48 -13.20
N PRO A 309 -2.92 -22.23 -14.03
CA PRO A 309 -4.04 -21.39 -13.62
C PRO A 309 -4.72 -21.91 -12.34
N GLY A 310 -5.07 -20.99 -11.42
CA GLY A 310 -5.74 -21.32 -10.15
C GLY A 310 -4.84 -22.02 -9.13
N SER A 311 -3.55 -22.18 -9.40
CA SER A 311 -2.63 -22.76 -8.41
C SER A 311 -2.45 -21.82 -7.21
N VAL A 312 -2.32 -22.41 -6.01
CA VAL A 312 -2.11 -21.69 -4.76
C VAL A 312 -0.87 -22.24 -4.07
N ASN A 313 0.08 -21.37 -3.76
CA ASN A 313 1.22 -21.70 -2.92
C ASN A 313 1.07 -21.00 -1.56
N ARG A 314 1.44 -21.68 -0.46
CA ARG A 314 1.33 -21.19 0.92
C ARG A 314 2.69 -21.05 1.60
N ASP A 315 3.76 -21.04 0.84
CA ASP A 315 5.10 -20.85 1.37
C ASP A 315 5.38 -19.37 1.63
N LEU A 316 6.29 -19.10 2.55
CA LEU A 316 6.60 -17.77 3.02
C LEU A 316 7.44 -17.02 1.96
N VAL A 317 6.81 -16.07 1.27
CA VAL A 317 7.44 -15.18 0.29
C VAL A 317 7.47 -13.76 0.84
N GLN A 318 8.47 -12.99 0.48
CA GLN A 318 8.61 -11.58 0.90
C GLN A 318 9.08 -10.70 -0.27
N ASN A 319 8.94 -9.39 -0.13
CA ASN A 319 9.26 -8.39 -1.18
C ASN A 319 10.69 -8.53 -1.73
N LEU A 320 11.63 -8.98 -0.92
CA LEU A 320 13.01 -9.22 -1.34
C LEU A 320 13.13 -10.30 -2.43
N ASP A 321 12.16 -11.19 -2.50
CA ASP A 321 12.17 -12.33 -3.44
C ASP A 321 11.77 -11.91 -4.85
N PHE A 322 11.11 -10.75 -5.01
CA PHE A 322 10.62 -10.31 -6.32
C PHE A 322 11.77 -10.05 -7.30
N ALA A 323 12.79 -9.33 -6.88
CA ALA A 323 13.92 -9.03 -7.77
C ALA A 323 14.66 -10.30 -8.26
N PRO A 324 15.12 -11.22 -7.38
CA PRO A 324 15.75 -12.45 -7.84
C PRO A 324 14.81 -13.34 -8.66
N THR A 325 13.50 -13.36 -8.35
CA THR A 325 12.50 -14.13 -9.12
C THR A 325 12.38 -13.60 -10.55
N LEU A 326 12.25 -12.29 -10.72
CA LEU A 326 12.11 -11.67 -12.04
C LEU A 326 13.40 -11.76 -12.85
N LEU A 327 14.58 -11.66 -12.21
CA LEU A 327 15.85 -11.88 -12.89
C LEU A 327 16.01 -13.32 -13.38
N GLU A 328 15.71 -14.31 -12.55
CA GLU A 328 15.74 -15.72 -12.95
C GLU A 328 14.74 -16.00 -14.07
N ALA A 329 13.51 -15.49 -13.96
CA ALA A 329 12.50 -15.64 -15.00
C ALA A 329 12.92 -15.00 -16.34
N ALA A 330 13.71 -13.93 -16.29
CA ALA A 330 14.30 -13.26 -17.45
C ALA A 330 15.57 -13.95 -17.99
N GLY A 331 16.05 -15.01 -17.33
CA GLY A 331 17.31 -15.66 -17.68
C GLY A 331 18.55 -14.81 -17.37
N VAL A 332 18.44 -13.85 -16.46
CA VAL A 332 19.51 -12.95 -16.05
C VAL A 332 20.10 -13.41 -14.73
N ALA A 333 21.42 -13.38 -14.61
CA ALA A 333 22.10 -13.80 -13.39
C ALA A 333 21.71 -12.96 -12.19
N VAL A 334 21.34 -13.60 -11.09
CA VAL A 334 21.03 -12.95 -9.82
C VAL A 334 22.33 -12.58 -9.10
N PRO A 335 22.56 -11.31 -8.76
CA PRO A 335 23.74 -10.91 -7.98
C PRO A 335 23.80 -11.60 -6.61
N GLY A 336 25.00 -12.01 -6.21
CA GLY A 336 25.18 -12.75 -4.94
C GLY A 336 24.99 -11.93 -3.67
N ASP A 337 24.86 -10.62 -3.77
CA ASP A 337 24.54 -9.68 -2.67
C ASP A 337 23.04 -9.44 -2.50
N MET A 338 22.18 -9.97 -3.36
CA MET A 338 20.73 -9.96 -3.14
C MET A 338 20.35 -10.91 -2.01
N GLN A 339 19.58 -10.41 -1.05
CA GLN A 339 19.18 -11.16 0.16
C GLN A 339 17.95 -12.05 -0.07
N GLY A 340 17.14 -11.77 -1.09
CA GLY A 340 15.97 -12.56 -1.46
C GLY A 340 16.34 -13.88 -2.12
N ILE A 341 15.38 -14.78 -2.17
CA ILE A 341 15.47 -16.09 -2.84
C ILE A 341 14.48 -16.08 -3.99
N SER A 342 14.89 -16.57 -5.17
CA SER A 342 13.96 -16.67 -6.29
C SER A 342 12.81 -17.62 -5.98
N ALA A 343 11.59 -17.14 -6.15
CA ALA A 343 10.37 -17.92 -6.00
C ALA A 343 9.98 -18.70 -7.29
N VAL A 344 10.82 -18.70 -8.33
CA VAL A 344 10.56 -19.46 -9.57
C VAL A 344 10.26 -20.93 -9.28
N PRO A 345 11.01 -21.67 -8.43
CA PRO A 345 10.66 -23.06 -8.09
C PRO A 345 9.27 -23.21 -7.49
N LEU A 346 8.85 -22.28 -6.61
CA LEU A 346 7.50 -22.29 -6.04
C LEU A 346 6.42 -22.03 -7.10
N LEU A 347 6.65 -21.07 -7.98
CA LEU A 347 5.75 -20.72 -9.08
C LEU A 347 5.56 -21.87 -10.06
N LEU A 348 6.61 -22.66 -10.30
CA LEU A 348 6.57 -23.82 -11.18
C LEU A 348 6.07 -25.10 -10.48
N GLY A 349 5.68 -25.04 -9.20
CA GLY A 349 5.25 -26.20 -8.44
C GLY A 349 6.36 -27.21 -8.17
N GLN A 350 7.62 -26.80 -8.25
CA GLN A 350 8.77 -27.62 -7.96
C GLN A 350 8.97 -27.69 -6.44
N GLY A 351 9.00 -28.89 -5.89
CA GLY A 351 9.30 -29.10 -4.47
C GLY A 351 10.74 -28.75 -4.13
N GLY A 352 11.03 -28.53 -2.85
CA GLY A 352 12.37 -28.23 -2.38
C GLY A 352 12.37 -27.64 -0.97
N GLU A 353 13.56 -27.40 -0.44
CA GLU A 353 13.71 -26.66 0.82
C GLU A 353 13.36 -25.18 0.58
N TRP A 354 12.54 -24.66 1.46
CA TRP A 354 12.16 -23.25 1.46
C TRP A 354 12.24 -22.66 2.87
N ARG A 355 12.30 -21.34 2.96
CA ARG A 355 12.37 -20.67 4.27
C ARG A 355 11.22 -21.05 5.18
N GLN A 356 11.52 -21.16 6.46
CA GLN A 356 10.54 -21.49 7.50
C GLN A 356 10.13 -20.28 8.33
N ALA A 357 10.80 -19.14 8.13
CA ALA A 357 10.53 -17.92 8.87
C ALA A 357 10.83 -16.68 8.04
N LEU A 358 10.14 -15.59 8.37
CA LEU A 358 10.36 -14.25 7.86
C LEU A 358 10.85 -13.37 9.00
N TYR A 359 11.80 -12.47 8.72
CA TYR A 359 12.24 -11.44 9.64
C TYR A 359 11.66 -10.09 9.24
N TYR A 360 11.19 -9.34 10.22
CA TYR A 360 10.67 -7.98 10.06
C TYR A 360 11.36 -7.02 11.01
N HIS A 361 11.54 -5.77 10.61
CA HIS A 361 12.07 -4.73 11.47
C HIS A 361 11.50 -3.36 11.10
N TYR A 362 10.89 -2.69 12.07
CA TYR A 362 10.34 -1.34 11.97
C TYR A 362 11.16 -0.36 12.80
N TYR A 363 11.64 0.72 12.17
CA TYR A 363 12.58 1.67 12.77
C TYR A 363 12.00 3.06 13.05
N GLU A 364 10.89 3.39 12.35
CA GLU A 364 10.31 4.73 12.39
C GLU A 364 9.55 4.95 13.69
N TYR A 365 10.08 5.80 14.57
CA TYR A 365 9.44 6.20 15.82
C TYR A 365 10.04 7.56 16.28
N PRO A 366 9.22 8.52 16.75
CA PRO A 366 7.75 8.41 16.94
C PRO A 366 6.97 8.33 15.61
N GLY A 367 7.56 8.73 14.48
CA GLY A 367 6.92 8.67 13.18
C GLY A 367 5.56 9.36 13.16
N TYR A 368 4.72 8.95 12.20
CA TYR A 368 3.43 9.61 11.97
C TYR A 368 2.31 9.10 12.90
N HIS A 369 2.40 7.86 13.38
CA HIS A 369 1.38 7.20 14.18
C HIS A 369 1.89 6.67 15.52
N SER A 370 3.01 7.16 15.99
CA SER A 370 3.63 6.77 17.27
C SER A 370 3.80 5.24 17.45
N VAL A 371 3.89 4.50 16.34
CA VAL A 371 4.11 3.05 16.38
C VAL A 371 5.52 2.76 16.88
N LYS A 372 5.61 1.99 17.96
CA LYS A 372 6.87 1.66 18.62
C LYS A 372 7.83 0.91 17.70
N ARG A 373 9.12 1.18 17.83
CA ARG A 373 10.14 0.39 17.12
C ARG A 373 10.08 -1.05 17.54
N HIS A 374 10.06 -1.94 16.56
CA HIS A 374 10.00 -3.37 16.83
C HIS A 374 10.69 -4.16 15.74
N TYR A 375 11.08 -5.36 16.09
CA TYR A 375 11.49 -6.39 15.16
C TYR A 375 10.84 -7.72 15.56
N GLY A 376 10.81 -8.64 14.63
CA GLY A 376 10.20 -9.92 14.93
C GLY A 376 10.51 -10.99 13.89
N ILE A 377 10.02 -12.16 14.20
CA ILE A 377 10.09 -13.33 13.33
C ILE A 377 8.70 -13.94 13.22
N ALA A 378 8.30 -14.25 12.00
CA ALA A 378 7.05 -14.94 11.70
C ALA A 378 7.36 -16.28 11.02
N THR A 379 6.74 -17.34 11.51
CA THR A 379 6.64 -18.65 10.87
C THR A 379 5.22 -18.83 10.31
N LYS A 380 4.90 -19.99 9.75
CA LYS A 380 3.51 -20.29 9.33
C LYS A 380 2.52 -20.36 10.50
N ARG A 381 3.00 -20.54 11.73
CA ARG A 381 2.15 -20.71 12.92
C ARG A 381 2.41 -19.68 14.00
N TYR A 382 3.66 -19.32 14.25
CA TYR A 382 4.00 -18.44 15.37
C TYR A 382 4.58 -17.13 14.88
N LYS A 383 4.25 -16.06 15.58
CA LYS A 383 4.81 -14.74 15.40
C LYS A 383 5.33 -14.20 16.72
N LEU A 384 6.62 -13.86 16.77
CA LEU A 384 7.28 -13.26 17.93
C LEU A 384 7.72 -11.85 17.57
N MET A 385 7.32 -10.87 18.37
CA MET A 385 7.70 -9.47 18.23
C MET A 385 8.40 -8.97 19.49
N HIS A 386 9.41 -8.13 19.32
CA HIS A 386 10.07 -7.39 20.38
C HIS A 386 9.95 -5.90 20.10
N PHE A 387 9.23 -5.21 20.95
CA PHE A 387 9.19 -3.74 20.98
C PHE A 387 10.35 -3.25 21.84
N TYR A 388 11.13 -2.32 21.34
CA TYR A 388 12.37 -1.88 21.96
C TYR A 388 12.51 -0.35 21.89
N TYR A 389 13.43 0.19 22.64
CA TYR A 389 13.82 1.60 22.72
C TYR A 389 13.15 2.37 23.87
N ASP A 390 11.85 2.69 23.79
CA ASP A 390 11.07 3.37 24.84
C ASP A 390 10.16 2.42 25.64
N VAL A 391 9.98 1.24 25.11
CA VAL A 391 9.39 0.07 25.76
C VAL A 391 10.34 -1.12 25.62
N ASP A 392 10.22 -2.10 26.51
CA ASP A 392 10.94 -3.38 26.42
C ASP A 392 9.94 -4.49 26.66
N GLU A 393 9.20 -4.83 25.59
CA GLU A 393 8.07 -5.72 25.67
C GLU A 393 8.13 -6.75 24.54
N TRP A 394 7.69 -7.97 24.86
CA TRP A 394 7.62 -9.07 23.92
C TRP A 394 6.18 -9.51 23.75
N GLU A 395 5.82 -9.84 22.52
CA GLU A 395 4.54 -10.45 22.18
C GLU A 395 4.79 -11.72 21.36
N LEU A 396 4.06 -12.78 21.69
CA LEU A 396 4.10 -14.06 20.97
C LEU A 396 2.67 -14.50 20.68
N TYR A 397 2.40 -14.84 19.43
CA TYR A 397 1.09 -15.29 18.97
C TYR A 397 1.18 -16.68 18.32
N ASP A 398 0.19 -17.53 18.63
CA ASP A 398 -0.10 -18.77 17.91
C ASP A 398 -1.22 -18.48 16.89
N LEU A 399 -0.84 -18.24 15.63
CA LEU A 399 -1.76 -17.83 14.57
C LEU A 399 -2.82 -18.90 14.21
N GLU A 400 -2.64 -20.15 14.64
CA GLU A 400 -3.68 -21.18 14.50
C GLU A 400 -4.76 -21.07 15.59
N ALA A 401 -4.37 -20.68 16.80
CA ALA A 401 -5.27 -20.54 17.94
C ALA A 401 -5.88 -19.12 18.04
N ASP A 402 -5.11 -18.11 17.66
CA ASP A 402 -5.45 -16.69 17.73
C ASP A 402 -5.03 -16.01 16.42
N PRO A 403 -5.77 -16.22 15.33
CA PRO A 403 -5.45 -15.63 14.03
C PRO A 403 -5.60 -14.11 13.98
N GLN A 404 -6.30 -13.51 14.95
CA GLN A 404 -6.47 -12.07 15.09
C GLN A 404 -5.43 -11.43 16.02
N GLU A 405 -4.50 -12.20 16.56
CA GLU A 405 -3.39 -11.70 17.39
C GLU A 405 -3.85 -10.82 18.57
N MET A 406 -4.92 -11.26 19.25
CA MET A 406 -5.54 -10.51 20.35
C MET A 406 -4.88 -10.81 21.70
N ASN A 407 -4.30 -11.99 21.88
CA ASN A 407 -3.81 -12.46 23.17
C ASN A 407 -2.37 -12.97 23.05
N SER A 408 -1.43 -12.16 23.53
CA SER A 408 -0.04 -12.59 23.60
C SER A 408 0.13 -13.73 24.60
N VAL A 409 0.76 -14.81 24.16
CA VAL A 409 1.11 -15.97 25.01
C VAL A 409 2.58 -15.91 25.48
N TYR A 410 3.24 -14.77 25.36
CA TYR A 410 4.60 -14.52 25.86
C TYR A 410 4.58 -14.30 27.37
N GLY A 411 5.25 -15.15 28.13
CA GLY A 411 5.39 -15.09 29.58
C GLY A 411 4.59 -16.14 30.27
#